data_51ab8e209a2353fe77e805dc8b22d4fc
#
_entry.id   51ab8e209a2353fe77e805dc8b22d4fc
#
_cell.length_a   1.000
_cell.length_b   1.000
_cell.length_c   1.000
_cell.angle_alpha   90.00
_cell.angle_beta   90.00
_cell.angle_gamma   90.00
#
_symmetry.space_group_name_H-M   'P 1'
#
loop_
_entity.id
_entity.type
_entity.pdbx_description
1 polymer ?
#
loop_
_entity_poly.entity_id
_entity_poly.type
_entity_poly.pdbx_seq_one_letter_code
_entity_poly.pdbx_strand_id
1 'polypeptide(L)'
;VSSAAVVVLGAGVMGASTAWHLARRGVRNLLLLDSALAPGAGSTGRATGGFRAQYATAINVRLSLLARSKLESFADDTGVDPGYAPHGYLWLARTDRELALLAAGRRVQHQVGLTEAVAVTPDDIRKLNPALSGEEILGGSFCPTDGYLLPLRILEGYLAGAQRLGAQLRWGVQVTGLDVGPDGRVVAVRTAGERFACGAVVNALGPWAATVMDA
;
A
#
# COMPACT_ATOMS: atom_id res chain seq x y z
N VAL A 1 -26.58 -6.31 8.70
CA VAL A 1 -25.94 -6.38 10.03
C VAL A 1 -26.11 -5.03 10.69
N SER A 2 -26.77 -5.00 11.83
CA SER A 2 -26.99 -3.75 12.60
C SER A 2 -25.85 -3.46 13.60
N SER A 3 -24.90 -4.39 13.74
CA SER A 3 -23.75 -4.23 14.64
C SER A 3 -22.52 -4.96 14.11
N ALA A 4 -21.33 -4.45 14.44
CA ALA A 4 -20.05 -5.07 14.11
C ALA A 4 -19.07 -4.91 15.30
N ALA A 5 -18.12 -5.84 15.45
CA ALA A 5 -17.04 -5.65 16.40
C ALA A 5 -16.12 -4.49 15.96
N VAL A 6 -15.79 -4.49 14.66
CA VAL A 6 -15.00 -3.42 14.04
C VAL A 6 -15.64 -3.03 12.71
N VAL A 7 -15.80 -1.73 12.48
CA VAL A 7 -16.16 -1.16 11.18
C VAL A 7 -14.94 -0.51 10.55
N VAL A 8 -14.61 -0.89 9.32
CA VAL A 8 -13.54 -0.28 8.53
C VAL A 8 -14.19 0.62 7.48
N LEU A 9 -13.85 1.89 7.49
CA LEU A 9 -14.35 2.91 6.56
C LEU A 9 -13.39 3.04 5.38
N GLY A 10 -13.87 2.74 4.19
CA GLY A 10 -13.08 2.70 2.96
C GLY A 10 -12.51 1.32 2.67
N ALA A 11 -12.90 0.75 1.52
CA ALA A 11 -12.43 -0.55 1.03
C ALA A 11 -11.34 -0.41 -0.06
N GLY A 12 -10.54 0.66 -0.01
CA GLY A 12 -9.27 0.78 -0.72
C GLY A 12 -8.22 -0.17 -0.12
N VAL A 13 -6.99 -0.17 -0.67
CA VAL A 13 -5.93 -1.12 -0.26
C VAL A 13 -5.64 -1.06 1.25
N MET A 14 -5.68 0.12 1.87
CA MET A 14 -5.43 0.26 3.31
C MET A 14 -6.53 -0.40 4.15
N GLY A 15 -7.82 -0.14 3.82
CA GLY A 15 -8.94 -0.74 4.53
C GLY A 15 -9.04 -2.25 4.30
N ALA A 16 -8.87 -2.69 3.06
CA ALA A 16 -8.88 -4.11 2.70
C ALA A 16 -7.78 -4.89 3.42
N SER A 17 -6.54 -4.37 3.40
CA SER A 17 -5.41 -4.96 4.13
C SER A 17 -5.65 -5.00 5.63
N THR A 18 -6.17 -3.92 6.21
CA THR A 18 -6.50 -3.86 7.64
C THR A 18 -7.54 -4.92 8.02
N ALA A 19 -8.62 -5.02 7.25
CA ALA A 19 -9.67 -6.01 7.50
C ALA A 19 -9.14 -7.44 7.39
N TRP A 20 -8.33 -7.74 6.37
CA TRP A 20 -7.72 -9.05 6.22
C TRP A 20 -6.79 -9.39 7.39
N HIS A 21 -5.94 -8.47 7.81
CA HIS A 21 -5.05 -8.68 8.95
C HIS A 21 -5.80 -8.83 10.28
N LEU A 22 -6.88 -8.08 10.50
CA LEU A 22 -7.74 -8.24 11.67
C LEU A 22 -8.43 -9.61 11.68
N ALA A 23 -8.99 -10.03 10.54
CA ALA A 23 -9.62 -11.33 10.39
C ALA A 23 -8.64 -12.49 10.62
N ARG A 24 -7.42 -12.40 10.08
CA ARG A 24 -6.34 -13.37 10.34
C ARG A 24 -5.94 -13.47 11.82
N ARG A 25 -6.07 -12.38 12.57
CA ARG A 25 -5.83 -12.35 14.03
C ARG A 25 -7.04 -12.80 14.84
N GLY A 26 -8.08 -13.32 14.20
CA GLY A 26 -9.25 -13.89 14.87
C GLY A 26 -10.34 -12.87 15.21
N VAL A 27 -10.23 -11.61 14.79
CA VAL A 27 -11.33 -10.65 14.95
C VAL A 27 -12.52 -11.11 14.11
N ARG A 28 -13.67 -11.29 14.75
CA ARG A 28 -14.92 -11.70 14.12
C ARG A 28 -15.85 -10.50 13.98
N ASN A 29 -16.89 -10.65 13.15
CA ASN A 29 -17.90 -9.61 12.91
C ASN A 29 -17.26 -8.29 12.43
N LEU A 30 -16.45 -8.39 11.38
CA LEU A 30 -15.83 -7.26 10.69
C LEU A 30 -16.76 -6.77 9.57
N LEU A 31 -16.93 -5.46 9.47
CA LEU A 31 -17.70 -4.80 8.42
C LEU A 31 -16.83 -3.74 7.71
N LEU A 32 -16.70 -3.85 6.39
CA LEU A 32 -16.09 -2.84 5.54
C LEU A 32 -17.21 -2.08 4.81
N LEU A 33 -17.15 -0.75 4.83
CA LEU A 33 -18.08 0.14 4.14
C LEU A 33 -17.32 0.99 3.12
N ASP A 34 -17.84 1.08 1.90
CA ASP A 34 -17.31 1.99 0.88
C ASP A 34 -18.46 2.66 0.12
N SER A 35 -18.31 3.94 -0.19
CA SER A 35 -19.29 4.69 -0.97
C SER A 35 -19.28 4.36 -2.46
N ALA A 36 -18.17 3.83 -2.97
CA ALA A 36 -18.09 3.35 -4.35
C ALA A 36 -18.95 2.10 -4.55
N LEU A 37 -19.38 1.87 -5.80
CA LEU A 37 -20.16 0.69 -6.18
C LEU A 37 -19.29 -0.55 -6.47
N ALA A 38 -17.97 -0.35 -6.63
CA ALA A 38 -17.02 -1.40 -6.97
C ALA A 38 -15.61 -1.08 -6.43
N PRO A 39 -14.73 -2.11 -6.28
CA PRO A 39 -13.35 -1.93 -5.85
C PRO A 39 -12.54 -1.04 -6.82
N GLY A 40 -11.59 -0.30 -6.27
CA GLY A 40 -10.58 0.42 -7.05
C GLY A 40 -11.02 1.79 -7.60
N ALA A 41 -12.20 2.29 -7.27
CA ALA A 41 -12.68 3.61 -7.72
C ALA A 41 -11.85 4.80 -7.17
N GLY A 42 -11.18 4.61 -6.02
CA GLY A 42 -10.35 5.64 -5.37
C GLY A 42 -8.89 5.64 -5.82
N SER A 43 -8.00 6.07 -4.94
CA SER A 43 -6.55 6.20 -5.20
C SER A 43 -5.88 4.88 -5.54
N THR A 44 -6.35 3.75 -4.99
CA THR A 44 -5.78 2.42 -5.27
C THR A 44 -5.85 2.06 -6.75
N GLY A 45 -6.99 2.29 -7.41
CA GLY A 45 -7.14 1.98 -8.85
C GLY A 45 -6.42 2.96 -9.77
N ARG A 46 -5.95 4.09 -9.25
CA ARG A 46 -5.18 5.11 -9.99
C ARG A 46 -3.69 5.03 -9.73
N ALA A 47 -3.25 4.09 -8.90
CA ALA A 47 -1.83 3.91 -8.59
C ALA A 47 -1.10 3.26 -9.77
N THR A 48 0.12 3.73 -10.05
CA THR A 48 0.97 3.20 -11.14
C THR A 48 1.57 1.84 -10.84
N GLY A 49 1.60 1.43 -9.56
CA GLY A 49 2.12 0.15 -9.13
C GLY A 49 3.64 0.06 -9.02
N GLY A 50 4.35 1.17 -9.11
CA GLY A 50 5.81 1.15 -8.90
C GLY A 50 6.19 0.70 -7.50
N PHE A 51 7.07 -0.31 -7.40
CA PHE A 51 7.68 -0.78 -6.16
C PHE A 51 9.16 -0.39 -6.13
N ARG A 52 9.59 0.17 -5.02
CA ARG A 52 10.97 0.63 -4.85
C ARG A 52 11.44 0.47 -3.40
N ALA A 53 12.63 -0.10 -3.21
CA ALA A 53 13.31 -0.17 -1.92
C ALA A 53 14.51 0.82 -1.80
N GLN A 54 14.94 1.42 -2.90
CA GLN A 54 16.04 2.40 -2.95
C GLN A 54 15.65 3.74 -2.32
N TYR A 55 15.56 3.79 -0.98
CA TYR A 55 15.35 5.01 -0.21
C TYR A 55 16.63 5.49 0.47
N ALA A 56 16.68 6.77 0.83
CA ALA A 56 17.81 7.39 1.52
C ALA A 56 17.77 7.22 3.05
N THR A 57 16.67 6.73 3.62
CA THR A 57 16.48 6.55 5.06
C THR A 57 16.33 5.09 5.43
N ALA A 58 16.99 4.66 6.49
CA ALA A 58 16.99 3.27 6.96
C ALA A 58 15.57 2.72 7.22
N ILE A 59 14.69 3.54 7.80
CA ILE A 59 13.32 3.10 8.10
C ILE A 59 12.53 2.79 6.83
N ASN A 60 12.63 3.63 5.79
CA ASN A 60 11.93 3.41 4.53
C ASN A 60 12.47 2.19 3.78
N VAL A 61 13.79 1.97 3.81
CA VAL A 61 14.38 0.74 3.24
C VAL A 61 13.85 -0.49 3.95
N ARG A 62 13.87 -0.53 5.30
CA ARG A 62 13.34 -1.67 6.08
C ARG A 62 11.87 -1.94 5.82
N LEU A 63 11.04 -0.88 5.74
CA LEU A 63 9.61 -1.02 5.39
C LEU A 63 9.43 -1.60 3.99
N SER A 64 10.24 -1.17 3.02
CA SER A 64 10.18 -1.70 1.65
C SER A 64 10.66 -3.15 1.56
N LEU A 65 11.71 -3.54 2.30
CA LEU A 65 12.13 -4.94 2.39
C LEU A 65 11.04 -5.83 3.02
N LEU A 66 10.38 -5.35 4.07
CA LEU A 66 9.22 -6.05 4.63
C LEU A 66 8.07 -6.14 3.62
N ALA A 67 7.78 -5.06 2.89
CA ALA A 67 6.76 -5.06 1.84
C ALA A 67 7.11 -6.05 0.72
N ARG A 68 8.37 -6.10 0.26
CA ARG A 68 8.86 -7.08 -0.73
C ARG A 68 8.59 -8.52 -0.27
N SER A 69 9.00 -8.86 0.95
CA SER A 69 8.73 -10.18 1.51
C SER A 69 7.24 -10.52 1.54
N LYS A 70 6.38 -9.54 1.82
CA LYS A 70 4.92 -9.72 1.76
C LYS A 70 4.40 -9.89 0.34
N LEU A 71 4.99 -9.22 -0.64
CA LEU A 71 4.63 -9.40 -2.06
C LEU A 71 5.02 -10.79 -2.56
N GLU A 72 6.19 -11.29 -2.16
CA GLU A 72 6.68 -12.61 -2.51
C GLU A 72 5.78 -13.75 -1.96
N SER A 73 5.23 -13.59 -0.75
CA SER A 73 4.29 -14.56 -0.17
C SER A 73 2.82 -14.24 -0.43
N PHE A 74 2.51 -13.19 -1.19
CA PHE A 74 1.14 -12.66 -1.31
C PHE A 74 0.15 -13.67 -1.90
N ALA A 75 0.57 -14.40 -2.93
CA ALA A 75 -0.27 -15.42 -3.57
C ALA A 75 -0.59 -16.58 -2.61
N ASP A 76 0.38 -17.03 -1.82
CA ASP A 76 0.18 -18.07 -0.82
C ASP A 76 -0.76 -17.62 0.29
N ASP A 77 -0.61 -16.37 0.73
CA ASP A 77 -1.42 -15.78 1.80
C ASP A 77 -2.85 -15.46 1.35
N THR A 78 -3.04 -14.99 0.12
CA THR A 78 -4.34 -14.45 -0.34
C THR A 78 -5.00 -15.23 -1.47
N GLY A 79 -4.27 -16.14 -2.13
CA GLY A 79 -4.73 -16.86 -3.32
C GLY A 79 -4.75 -16.02 -4.59
N VAL A 80 -4.15 -14.82 -4.58
CA VAL A 80 -4.12 -13.89 -5.73
C VAL A 80 -2.69 -13.47 -6.03
N ASP A 81 -2.23 -13.67 -7.26
CA ASP A 81 -0.92 -13.18 -7.70
C ASP A 81 -0.90 -11.64 -7.71
N PRO A 82 -0.01 -10.98 -6.97
CA PRO A 82 0.10 -9.53 -6.94
C PRO A 82 0.65 -8.91 -8.23
N GLY A 83 1.12 -9.72 -9.16
CA GLY A 83 1.81 -9.28 -10.38
C GLY A 83 3.12 -8.56 -10.06
N TYR A 84 3.82 -8.95 -8.99
CA TYR A 84 5.12 -8.37 -8.65
C TYR A 84 6.17 -8.81 -9.65
N ALA A 85 6.70 -7.85 -10.40
CA ALA A 85 7.68 -8.04 -11.46
C ALA A 85 8.95 -7.23 -11.17
N PRO A 86 10.03 -7.88 -10.71
CA PRO A 86 11.30 -7.23 -10.37
C PRO A 86 12.12 -6.97 -11.65
N HIS A 87 11.74 -5.96 -12.42
CA HIS A 87 12.46 -5.53 -13.63
C HIS A 87 13.56 -4.51 -13.36
N GLY A 88 13.75 -4.16 -12.10
CA GLY A 88 14.70 -3.18 -11.66
C GLY A 88 14.16 -1.76 -11.64
N TYR A 89 14.87 -0.91 -10.90
CA TYR A 89 14.65 0.54 -10.88
C TYR A 89 15.99 1.25 -10.97
N LEU A 90 16.09 2.17 -11.93
CA LEU A 90 17.30 2.91 -12.26
C LEU A 90 17.17 4.38 -11.87
N TRP A 91 18.03 4.84 -10.98
CA TRP A 91 18.25 6.25 -10.71
C TRP A 91 19.40 6.76 -11.55
N LEU A 92 19.21 7.92 -12.20
CA LEU A 92 20.21 8.59 -13.01
C LEU A 92 20.78 9.78 -12.26
N ALA A 93 22.09 10.03 -12.44
CA ALA A 93 22.77 11.22 -11.96
C ALA A 93 23.43 11.95 -13.13
N ARG A 94 23.20 13.27 -13.21
CA ARG A 94 23.76 14.18 -14.22
C ARG A 94 24.80 15.13 -13.63
N THR A 95 24.95 15.11 -12.30
CA THR A 95 25.89 15.95 -11.57
C THR A 95 26.65 15.13 -10.52
N ASP A 96 27.86 15.59 -10.15
CA ASP A 96 28.63 14.97 -9.05
C ASP A 96 27.89 14.98 -7.73
N ARG A 97 27.06 16.03 -7.48
CA ARG A 97 26.22 16.13 -6.30
C ARG A 97 25.19 15.00 -6.27
N GLU A 98 24.55 14.70 -7.39
CA GLU A 98 23.57 13.60 -7.49
C GLU A 98 24.25 12.25 -7.31
N LEU A 99 25.42 12.04 -7.92
CA LEU A 99 26.23 10.83 -7.70
C LEU A 99 26.55 10.62 -6.22
N ALA A 100 26.98 11.70 -5.54
CA ALA A 100 27.29 11.65 -4.12
C ALA A 100 26.06 11.32 -3.27
N LEU A 101 24.88 11.87 -3.61
CA LEU A 101 23.59 11.56 -2.95
C LEU A 101 23.19 10.09 -3.15
N LEU A 102 23.30 9.57 -4.38
CA LEU A 102 23.02 8.16 -4.65
C LEU A 102 23.98 7.24 -3.91
N ALA A 103 25.27 7.58 -3.86
CA ALA A 103 26.28 6.82 -3.11
C ALA A 103 26.00 6.83 -1.60
N ALA A 104 25.58 7.97 -1.03
CA ALA A 104 25.19 8.06 0.37
C ALA A 104 23.93 7.19 0.65
N GLY A 105 22.94 7.27 -0.22
CA GLY A 105 21.72 6.42 -0.13
C GLY A 105 22.07 4.93 -0.17
N ARG A 106 22.93 4.48 -1.08
CA ARG A 106 23.36 3.07 -1.16
C ARG A 106 24.06 2.60 0.12
N ARG A 107 24.90 3.44 0.74
CA ARG A 107 25.50 3.07 2.04
C ARG A 107 24.43 2.76 3.10
N VAL A 108 23.40 3.59 3.20
CA VAL A 108 22.28 3.35 4.12
C VAL A 108 21.53 2.07 3.72
N GLN A 109 21.25 1.87 2.45
CA GLN A 109 20.56 0.69 1.91
C GLN A 109 21.31 -0.59 2.28
N HIS A 110 22.62 -0.66 2.03
CA HIS A 110 23.44 -1.83 2.34
C HIS A 110 23.49 -2.10 3.86
N GLN A 111 23.64 -1.06 4.69
CA GLN A 111 23.64 -1.20 6.16
C GLN A 111 22.38 -1.85 6.73
N VAL A 112 21.25 -1.75 6.02
CA VAL A 112 19.96 -2.28 6.48
C VAL A 112 19.44 -3.46 5.65
N GLY A 113 20.29 -4.03 4.78
CA GLY A 113 20.02 -5.30 4.12
C GLY A 113 19.61 -5.23 2.64
N LEU A 114 19.51 -4.05 2.03
CA LEU A 114 19.30 -3.93 0.58
C LEU A 114 20.67 -3.90 -0.13
N THR A 115 21.30 -5.06 -0.22
CA THR A 115 22.66 -5.20 -0.78
C THR A 115 22.70 -5.27 -2.30
N GLU A 116 21.56 -5.52 -2.95
CA GLU A 116 21.40 -5.66 -4.40
C GLU A 116 21.44 -4.31 -5.13
N ALA A 117 21.26 -3.19 -4.42
CA ALA A 117 21.39 -1.87 -5.00
C ALA A 117 22.86 -1.54 -5.32
N VAL A 118 23.18 -1.34 -6.59
CA VAL A 118 24.55 -1.16 -7.08
C VAL A 118 24.75 0.19 -7.77
N ALA A 119 25.98 0.67 -7.79
CA ALA A 119 26.36 1.78 -8.67
C ALA A 119 26.43 1.28 -10.10
N VAL A 120 26.01 2.12 -11.04
CA VAL A 120 26.08 1.84 -12.48
C VAL A 120 26.78 2.98 -13.22
N THR A 121 27.66 2.60 -14.16
CA THR A 121 28.35 3.51 -15.06
C THR A 121 27.44 3.93 -16.21
N PRO A 122 27.79 4.98 -16.99
CA PRO A 122 27.06 5.31 -18.23
C PRO A 122 26.96 4.14 -19.22
N ASP A 123 27.99 3.29 -19.29
CA ASP A 123 27.99 2.10 -20.15
C ASP A 123 26.99 1.04 -19.65
N ASP A 124 26.93 0.82 -18.35
CA ASP A 124 25.94 -0.10 -17.76
C ASP A 124 24.52 0.42 -17.99
N ILE A 125 24.30 1.73 -17.85
CA ILE A 125 23.01 2.38 -18.10
C ILE A 125 22.56 2.18 -19.55
N ARG A 126 23.47 2.35 -20.52
CA ARG A 126 23.16 2.09 -21.94
C ARG A 126 22.79 0.63 -22.23
N LYS A 127 23.41 -0.31 -21.51
CA LYS A 127 23.06 -1.75 -21.62
C LYS A 127 21.69 -2.03 -21.00
N LEU A 128 21.40 -1.42 -19.85
CA LEU A 128 20.10 -1.57 -19.17
C LEU A 128 18.95 -0.94 -19.96
N ASN A 129 19.18 0.24 -20.55
CA ASN A 129 18.20 0.94 -21.34
C ASN A 129 18.85 1.71 -22.51
N PRO A 130 18.91 1.12 -23.70
CA PRO A 130 19.52 1.76 -24.89
C PRO A 130 18.85 3.08 -25.31
N ALA A 131 17.60 3.33 -24.91
CA ALA A 131 16.90 4.58 -25.21
C ALA A 131 17.47 5.79 -24.44
N LEU A 132 18.26 5.57 -23.40
CA LEU A 132 18.96 6.60 -22.63
C LEU A 132 20.32 7.01 -23.24
N SER A 133 20.45 6.91 -24.55
CA SER A 133 21.64 7.34 -25.29
C SER A 133 21.64 8.86 -25.52
N GLY A 134 22.83 9.50 -25.48
CA GLY A 134 23.00 10.91 -25.81
C GLY A 134 22.74 11.91 -24.69
N GLU A 135 22.43 11.45 -23.49
CA GLU A 135 22.27 12.28 -22.30
C GLU A 135 23.62 12.46 -21.58
N GLU A 136 23.82 13.62 -20.94
CA GLU A 136 24.96 13.86 -20.04
C GLU A 136 24.75 13.13 -18.69
N ILE A 137 24.75 11.81 -18.73
CA ILE A 137 24.58 10.96 -17.55
C ILE A 137 25.98 10.59 -17.03
N LEU A 138 26.28 10.95 -15.78
CA LEU A 138 27.54 10.62 -15.12
C LEU A 138 27.54 9.22 -14.50
N GLY A 139 26.38 8.66 -14.24
CA GLY A 139 26.21 7.35 -13.62
C GLY A 139 24.85 7.21 -12.95
N GLY A 140 24.70 6.20 -12.07
CA GLY A 140 23.44 5.97 -11.43
C GLY A 140 23.47 4.96 -10.26
N SER A 141 22.28 4.56 -9.86
CA SER A 141 22.06 3.45 -8.92
C SER A 141 20.96 2.56 -9.48
N PHE A 142 21.21 1.26 -9.51
CA PHE A 142 20.26 0.25 -9.99
C PHE A 142 19.99 -0.80 -8.92
N CYS A 143 18.72 -1.16 -8.73
CA CYS A 143 18.33 -2.25 -7.86
C CYS A 143 17.45 -3.23 -8.66
N PRO A 144 17.93 -4.45 -8.95
CA PRO A 144 17.21 -5.42 -9.78
C PRO A 144 15.93 -5.96 -9.13
N THR A 145 15.83 -5.88 -7.80
CA THR A 145 14.66 -6.34 -7.04
C THR A 145 13.57 -5.28 -6.90
N ASP A 146 13.80 -4.05 -7.35
CA ASP A 146 12.76 -3.05 -7.52
C ASP A 146 11.99 -3.34 -8.83
N GLY A 147 10.82 -2.74 -9.02
CA GLY A 147 10.04 -2.97 -10.22
C GLY A 147 8.60 -2.46 -10.11
N TYR A 148 7.64 -3.28 -10.44
CA TYR A 148 6.22 -2.93 -10.32
C TYR A 148 5.37 -4.11 -9.88
N LEU A 149 4.14 -3.80 -9.49
CA LEU A 149 3.08 -4.72 -9.11
C LEU A 149 1.75 -4.23 -9.70
N LEU A 150 0.72 -5.04 -9.60
CA LEU A 150 -0.63 -4.67 -10.04
C LEU A 150 -1.48 -4.25 -8.84
N PRO A 151 -1.71 -2.92 -8.60
CA PRO A 151 -2.40 -2.43 -7.41
C PRO A 151 -3.79 -3.03 -7.20
N LEU A 152 -4.54 -3.25 -8.30
CA LEU A 152 -5.87 -3.87 -8.24
C LEU A 152 -5.81 -5.35 -7.85
N ARG A 153 -4.75 -6.08 -8.20
CA ARG A 153 -4.57 -7.47 -7.77
C ARG A 153 -4.24 -7.55 -6.27
N ILE A 154 -3.46 -6.60 -5.75
CA ILE A 154 -3.23 -6.47 -4.30
C ILE A 154 -4.57 -6.20 -3.58
N LEU A 155 -5.37 -5.25 -4.11
CA LEU A 155 -6.69 -4.96 -3.55
C LEU A 155 -7.60 -6.19 -3.56
N GLU A 156 -7.69 -6.88 -4.70
CA GLU A 156 -8.47 -8.10 -4.87
C GLU A 156 -8.08 -9.17 -3.85
N GLY A 157 -6.78 -9.44 -3.70
CA GLY A 157 -6.28 -10.45 -2.77
C GLY A 157 -6.68 -10.17 -1.33
N TYR A 158 -6.53 -8.93 -0.87
CA TYR A 158 -6.94 -8.56 0.49
C TYR A 158 -8.45 -8.61 0.68
N LEU A 159 -9.27 -8.11 -0.28
CA LEU A 159 -10.73 -8.16 -0.18
C LEU A 159 -11.24 -9.61 -0.16
N ALA A 160 -10.80 -10.42 -1.12
CA ALA A 160 -11.19 -11.82 -1.19
C ALA A 160 -10.73 -12.60 0.04
N GLY A 161 -9.49 -12.36 0.49
CA GLY A 161 -8.95 -12.95 1.71
C GLY A 161 -9.74 -12.58 2.96
N ALA A 162 -10.11 -11.30 3.12
CA ALA A 162 -10.93 -10.84 4.24
C ALA A 162 -12.33 -11.49 4.23
N GLN A 163 -12.98 -11.57 3.06
CA GLN A 163 -14.29 -12.21 2.91
C GLN A 163 -14.24 -13.71 3.23
N ARG A 164 -13.23 -14.45 2.76
CA ARG A 164 -13.04 -15.87 3.10
C ARG A 164 -12.90 -16.09 4.61
N LEU A 165 -12.38 -15.10 5.33
CA LEU A 165 -12.25 -15.13 6.80
C LEU A 165 -13.49 -14.58 7.53
N GLY A 166 -14.58 -14.26 6.79
CA GLY A 166 -15.86 -13.86 7.35
C GLY A 166 -16.08 -12.36 7.49
N ALA A 167 -15.21 -11.51 6.93
CA ALA A 167 -15.48 -10.08 6.85
C ALA A 167 -16.60 -9.78 5.85
N GLN A 168 -17.51 -8.87 6.21
CA GLN A 168 -18.58 -8.42 5.35
C GLN A 168 -18.18 -7.13 4.64
N LEU A 169 -18.46 -7.05 3.32
CA LEU A 169 -18.21 -5.87 2.50
C LEU A 169 -19.54 -5.30 2.02
N ARG A 170 -19.71 -3.99 2.18
CA ARG A 170 -20.89 -3.27 1.67
C ARG A 170 -20.44 -2.08 0.82
N TRP A 171 -20.79 -2.15 -0.45
CA TRP A 171 -20.55 -1.12 -1.46
C TRP A 171 -21.74 -0.16 -1.56
N GLY A 172 -21.49 1.06 -2.05
CA GLY A 172 -22.52 2.09 -2.20
C GLY A 172 -23.01 2.67 -0.88
N VAL A 173 -22.25 2.52 0.20
CA VAL A 173 -22.62 2.98 1.54
C VAL A 173 -21.82 4.23 1.91
N GLN A 174 -22.45 5.40 1.81
CA GLN A 174 -21.88 6.69 2.22
C GLN A 174 -21.96 6.82 3.74
N VAL A 175 -20.79 6.86 4.39
CA VAL A 175 -20.69 7.20 5.82
C VAL A 175 -20.86 8.71 5.97
N THR A 176 -21.73 9.13 6.89
CA THR A 176 -22.08 10.54 7.15
C THR A 176 -21.60 11.04 8.50
N GLY A 177 -21.13 10.17 9.39
CA GLY A 177 -20.59 10.57 10.69
C GLY A 177 -20.41 9.40 11.65
N LEU A 178 -19.93 9.74 12.83
CA LEU A 178 -19.70 8.80 13.93
C LEU A 178 -20.54 9.22 15.16
N ASP A 179 -21.04 8.25 15.89
CA ASP A 179 -21.63 8.48 17.22
C ASP A 179 -20.54 8.21 18.27
N VAL A 180 -20.38 9.17 19.16
CA VAL A 180 -19.43 9.08 20.28
C VAL A 180 -20.22 8.95 21.57
N GLY A 181 -19.87 7.98 22.38
CA GLY A 181 -20.47 7.76 23.71
C GLY A 181 -19.96 8.77 24.74
N PRO A 182 -20.57 8.75 25.94
CA PRO A 182 -20.19 9.68 27.03
C PRO A 182 -18.73 9.52 27.50
N ASP A 183 -18.13 8.36 27.24
CA ASP A 183 -16.73 8.02 27.54
C ASP A 183 -15.73 8.45 26.46
N GLY A 184 -16.20 9.15 25.41
CA GLY A 184 -15.38 9.59 24.29
C GLY A 184 -15.08 8.49 23.26
N ARG A 185 -15.64 7.29 23.39
CA ARG A 185 -15.44 6.20 22.43
C ARG A 185 -16.47 6.25 21.31
N VAL A 186 -16.06 5.89 20.10
CA VAL A 186 -17.00 5.68 19.00
C VAL A 186 -17.82 4.43 19.29
N VAL A 187 -19.16 4.60 19.24
CA VAL A 187 -20.13 3.52 19.52
C VAL A 187 -20.95 3.12 18.30
N ALA A 188 -20.97 3.94 17.25
CA ALA A 188 -21.62 3.59 15.98
C ALA A 188 -21.08 4.44 14.82
N VAL A 189 -21.33 3.90 13.61
CA VAL A 189 -21.16 4.58 12.32
C VAL A 189 -22.53 4.94 11.77
N ARG A 190 -22.71 6.19 11.34
CA ARG A 190 -23.93 6.68 10.70
C ARG A 190 -23.78 6.69 9.18
N THR A 191 -24.84 6.35 8.48
CA THR A 191 -24.99 6.48 7.03
C THR A 191 -26.31 7.16 6.72
N ALA A 192 -26.60 7.46 5.45
CA ALA A 192 -27.88 8.06 5.06
C ALA A 192 -29.12 7.21 5.41
N GLY A 193 -28.98 5.88 5.47
CA GLY A 193 -30.13 4.98 5.66
C GLY A 193 -30.01 4.03 6.85
N GLU A 194 -28.82 3.88 7.43
CA GLU A 194 -28.56 2.88 8.45
C GLU A 194 -27.60 3.40 9.52
N ARG A 195 -27.67 2.77 10.69
CA ARG A 195 -26.75 2.98 11.81
C ARG A 195 -26.14 1.64 12.21
N PHE A 196 -24.82 1.57 12.25
CA PHE A 196 -24.07 0.37 12.60
C PHE A 196 -23.43 0.55 13.97
N ALA A 197 -23.96 -0.09 15.01
CA ALA A 197 -23.30 -0.13 16.31
C ALA A 197 -21.95 -0.84 16.19
N CYS A 198 -20.91 -0.34 16.85
CA CYS A 198 -19.57 -0.92 16.75
C CYS A 198 -18.74 -0.76 18.02
N GLY A 199 -17.81 -1.69 18.23
CA GLY A 199 -16.82 -1.61 19.30
C GLY A 199 -15.59 -0.77 18.94
N ALA A 200 -15.29 -0.65 17.66
CA ALA A 200 -14.17 0.16 17.15
C ALA A 200 -14.40 0.54 15.68
N VAL A 201 -13.77 1.64 15.27
CA VAL A 201 -13.76 2.12 13.88
C VAL A 201 -12.33 2.29 13.40
N VAL A 202 -12.07 1.86 12.17
CA VAL A 202 -10.83 2.15 11.45
C VAL A 202 -11.15 3.11 10.32
N ASN A 203 -10.61 4.32 10.36
CA ASN A 203 -10.73 5.28 9.27
C ASN A 203 -9.64 5.01 8.22
N ALA A 204 -10.03 4.42 7.09
CA ALA A 204 -9.20 4.13 5.92
C ALA A 204 -9.73 4.80 4.65
N LEU A 205 -10.41 5.95 4.78
CA LEU A 205 -11.05 6.70 3.71
C LEU A 205 -10.06 7.42 2.76
N GLY A 206 -8.75 7.23 2.94
CA GLY A 206 -7.75 7.89 2.09
C GLY A 206 -7.87 9.41 2.13
N PRO A 207 -7.96 10.11 0.97
CA PRO A 207 -8.05 11.57 0.94
C PRO A 207 -9.29 12.15 1.62
N TRP A 208 -10.31 11.33 1.85
CA TRP A 208 -11.58 11.74 2.48
C TRP A 208 -11.62 11.47 3.99
N ALA A 209 -10.50 11.07 4.60
CA ALA A 209 -10.46 10.70 6.02
C ALA A 209 -10.97 11.82 6.96
N ALA A 210 -10.70 13.10 6.64
CA ALA A 210 -11.14 14.23 7.44
C ALA A 210 -12.66 14.44 7.39
N THR A 211 -13.33 14.10 6.29
CA THR A 211 -14.76 14.41 6.08
C THR A 211 -15.71 13.71 7.07
N VAL A 212 -15.25 12.67 7.74
CA VAL A 212 -16.05 11.89 8.70
C VAL A 212 -15.68 12.22 10.15
N MET A 213 -14.52 12.87 10.36
CA MET A 213 -14.03 13.22 11.71
C MET A 213 -14.63 14.54 12.20
N ASP A 214 -15.06 15.43 11.29
CA ASP A 214 -15.61 16.74 11.59
C ASP A 214 -17.16 16.75 11.59
N ALA A 215 -17.80 15.57 11.49
CA ALA A 215 -19.26 15.43 11.31
C ALA A 215 -19.97 14.93 12.58
#